data_3c9260cbca5158cced6d1d52f574e313
#
_entry.id   3c9260cbca5158cced6d1d52f574e313
#
_cell.length_a   1.000
_cell.length_b   1.000
_cell.length_c   1.000
_cell.angle_alpha   90.00
_cell.angle_beta   90.00
_cell.angle_gamma   90.00
#
_symmetry.space_group_name_H-M   'P 1'
#
loop_
_entity.id
_entity.type
_entity.pdbx_description
1 polymer ?
#
loop_
_entity_poly.entity_id
_entity_poly.type
_entity_poly.pdbx_seq_one_letter_code
_entity_poly.pdbx_strand_id
1 'polypeptide(L)'
;MIIYTCLTNNYVSLPTHMPTGAEYYVFGVENPPAPWKSLPNPKHIEDPIRLSRYHKINCPFDESVYVDASRLHLLNDSFIGLCEAILRETDFFVMQHPHKHTYLEECAEYFSRGWVDEKTLIEFTEEIKESGFKFNKFFSPMCTILIRRNQWHLNDLWWDWYVKGGIRDQLSFSVALQLSKTKFDTDDARSFLNRFTDGEPDGVWWKNRTGDYKYCEGGDPSHLVDKLSKITGLNKTMRYRAARLKKTGQLILGDRSKYFTKNDPVLEIINGI
;
A
#
# COMPACT_ATOMS: atom_id res chain seq x y z
N MET A 1 4.53 -20.44 -12.08
CA MET A 1 4.00 -19.14 -11.59
C MET A 1 5.06 -18.06 -11.72
N ILE A 2 4.69 -16.81 -12.04
CA ILE A 2 5.61 -15.68 -12.11
C ILE A 2 5.52 -14.85 -10.82
N ILE A 3 6.66 -14.57 -10.21
CA ILE A 3 6.78 -13.64 -9.09
C ILE A 3 7.62 -12.45 -9.55
N TYR A 4 7.14 -11.25 -9.29
CA TYR A 4 7.91 -10.07 -9.65
C TYR A 4 7.86 -8.98 -8.59
N THR A 5 8.89 -8.14 -8.63
CA THR A 5 9.05 -6.98 -7.76
C THR A 5 9.59 -5.79 -8.54
N CYS A 6 9.53 -4.62 -7.93
CA CYS A 6 10.25 -3.45 -8.41
C CYS A 6 11.17 -2.92 -7.30
N LEU A 7 12.45 -2.81 -7.61
CA LEU A 7 13.47 -2.30 -6.71
C LEU A 7 14.11 -1.05 -7.31
N THR A 8 13.68 0.10 -6.84
CA THR A 8 14.29 1.38 -7.16
C THR A 8 15.13 1.86 -5.98
N ASN A 9 16.25 2.54 -6.24
CA ASN A 9 17.15 3.11 -5.22
C ASN A 9 17.89 2.10 -4.32
N ASN A 10 17.96 0.83 -4.68
CA ASN A 10 18.75 -0.22 -4.00
C ASN A 10 18.55 -0.30 -2.47
N TYR A 11 17.35 -0.01 -1.96
CA TYR A 11 17.08 0.07 -0.52
C TYR A 11 17.01 -1.30 0.17
N VAL A 12 16.99 -2.39 -0.58
CA VAL A 12 17.03 -3.76 -0.09
C VAL A 12 17.80 -4.64 -1.07
N SER A 13 18.47 -5.67 -0.58
CA SER A 13 19.12 -6.66 -1.43
C SER A 13 18.13 -7.72 -1.89
N LEU A 14 18.25 -8.16 -3.14
CA LEU A 14 17.47 -9.29 -3.65
C LEU A 14 17.97 -10.60 -3.00
N PRO A 15 17.08 -11.45 -2.49
CA PRO A 15 17.46 -12.76 -2.00
C PRO A 15 17.94 -13.67 -3.15
N THR A 16 18.99 -14.45 -2.89
CA THR A 16 19.59 -15.37 -3.88
C THR A 16 19.10 -16.81 -3.71
N HIS A 17 18.65 -17.16 -2.51
CA HIS A 17 18.05 -18.47 -2.24
C HIS A 17 16.54 -18.33 -2.33
N MET A 18 15.99 -18.86 -3.41
CA MET A 18 14.58 -18.72 -3.73
C MET A 18 13.92 -20.09 -3.89
N PRO A 19 12.64 -20.24 -3.52
CA PRO A 19 11.88 -21.46 -3.74
C PRO A 19 11.91 -21.89 -5.21
N THR A 20 11.86 -23.18 -5.43
CA THR A 20 11.65 -23.74 -6.77
C THR A 20 10.16 -23.66 -7.15
N GLY A 21 9.84 -23.75 -8.45
CA GLY A 21 8.44 -23.74 -8.91
C GLY A 21 7.92 -22.37 -9.34
N ALA A 22 8.71 -21.31 -9.20
CA ALA A 22 8.38 -19.98 -9.72
C ALA A 22 9.53 -19.39 -10.55
N GLU A 23 9.18 -18.49 -11.46
CA GLU A 23 10.13 -17.61 -12.15
C GLU A 23 10.14 -16.24 -11.49
N TYR A 24 11.33 -15.66 -11.32
CA TYR A 24 11.52 -14.43 -10.58
C TYR A 24 11.98 -13.30 -11.49
N TYR A 25 11.26 -12.17 -11.44
CA TYR A 25 11.55 -10.99 -12.24
C TYR A 25 11.68 -9.75 -11.38
N VAL A 26 12.55 -8.84 -11.77
CA VAL A 26 12.75 -7.56 -11.09
C VAL A 26 12.85 -6.41 -12.08
N PHE A 27 12.15 -5.32 -11.77
CA PHE A 27 12.30 -4.04 -12.42
C PHE A 27 13.25 -3.14 -11.62
N GLY A 28 13.98 -2.27 -12.29
CA GLY A 28 14.88 -1.30 -11.66
C GLY A 28 16.27 -1.82 -11.31
N VAL A 29 16.61 -3.06 -11.67
CA VAL A 29 17.93 -3.65 -11.47
C VAL A 29 18.42 -4.25 -12.80
N GLU A 30 19.53 -3.75 -13.33
CA GLU A 30 20.05 -4.17 -14.63
C GLU A 30 20.66 -5.58 -14.60
N ASN A 31 21.45 -5.89 -13.57
CA ASN A 31 22.15 -7.16 -13.41
C ASN A 31 21.80 -7.79 -12.06
N PRO A 32 20.59 -8.33 -11.92
CA PRO A 32 20.18 -8.95 -10.67
C PRO A 32 20.92 -10.27 -10.43
N PRO A 33 21.12 -10.68 -9.15
CA PRO A 33 21.66 -12.00 -8.86
C PRO A 33 20.67 -13.10 -9.29
N ALA A 34 21.18 -14.26 -9.69
CA ALA A 34 20.32 -15.42 -9.94
C ALA A 34 19.51 -15.76 -8.67
N PRO A 35 18.27 -16.23 -8.79
CA PRO A 35 17.56 -16.59 -10.03
C PRO A 35 16.74 -15.45 -10.66
N TRP A 36 16.92 -14.20 -10.21
CA TRP A 36 16.18 -13.04 -10.71
C TRP A 36 16.54 -12.71 -12.14
N LYS A 37 15.55 -12.33 -12.94
CA LYS A 37 15.69 -11.86 -14.31
C LYS A 37 15.30 -10.38 -14.38
N SER A 38 16.12 -9.55 -15.01
CA SER A 38 15.83 -8.13 -15.18
C SER A 38 14.73 -7.90 -16.22
N LEU A 39 13.89 -6.90 -15.98
CA LEU A 39 12.92 -6.38 -16.93
C LEU A 39 13.16 -4.90 -17.21
N PRO A 40 12.92 -4.44 -18.45
CA PRO A 40 13.18 -3.06 -18.84
C PRO A 40 12.20 -2.09 -18.17
N ASN A 41 12.70 -0.89 -17.88
CA ASN A 41 11.89 0.22 -17.39
C ASN A 41 11.35 1.07 -18.55
N PRO A 42 10.17 1.69 -18.41
CA PRO A 42 9.68 2.69 -19.35
C PRO A 42 10.56 3.94 -19.27
N LYS A 43 11.00 4.46 -20.42
CA LYS A 43 11.93 5.60 -20.50
C LYS A 43 11.32 6.94 -20.06
N HIS A 44 10.00 7.05 -19.99
CA HIS A 44 9.28 8.29 -19.71
C HIS A 44 8.97 8.52 -18.22
N ILE A 45 9.37 7.61 -17.33
CA ILE A 45 9.15 7.73 -15.88
C ILE A 45 10.50 7.79 -15.18
N GLU A 46 10.90 9.00 -14.80
CA GLU A 46 12.18 9.26 -14.13
C GLU A 46 12.08 9.16 -12.60
N ASP A 47 10.92 9.52 -12.03
CA ASP A 47 10.70 9.43 -10.58
C ASP A 47 10.70 7.96 -10.11
N PRO A 48 11.63 7.56 -9.23
CA PRO A 48 11.77 6.15 -8.83
C PRO A 48 10.56 5.62 -8.04
N ILE A 49 9.82 6.48 -7.34
CA ILE A 49 8.62 6.08 -6.62
C ILE A 49 7.49 5.84 -7.61
N ARG A 50 7.27 6.78 -8.53
CA ARG A 50 6.29 6.64 -9.60
C ARG A 50 6.61 5.44 -10.49
N LEU A 51 7.90 5.19 -10.78
CA LEU A 51 8.35 4.01 -11.53
C LEU A 51 7.99 2.71 -10.80
N SER A 52 8.22 2.64 -9.50
CA SER A 52 7.86 1.46 -8.71
C SER A 52 6.35 1.20 -8.72
N ARG A 53 5.53 2.25 -8.66
CA ARG A 53 4.07 2.14 -8.73
C ARG A 53 3.59 1.78 -10.14
N TYR A 54 4.24 2.31 -11.17
CA TYR A 54 3.95 1.93 -12.56
C TYR A 54 4.06 0.42 -12.75
N HIS A 55 5.16 -0.18 -12.35
CA HIS A 55 5.37 -1.63 -12.49
C HIS A 55 4.45 -2.47 -11.60
N LYS A 56 4.11 -1.98 -10.41
CA LYS A 56 3.10 -2.61 -9.57
C LYS A 56 1.74 -2.63 -10.24
N ILE A 57 1.32 -1.51 -10.82
CA ILE A 57 0.00 -1.31 -11.42
C ILE A 57 -0.06 -1.99 -12.78
N ASN A 58 0.85 -1.64 -13.69
CA ASN A 58 0.90 -2.10 -15.07
C ASN A 58 1.71 -3.41 -15.18
N CYS A 59 1.12 -4.49 -14.70
CA CYS A 59 1.71 -5.81 -14.75
C CYS A 59 1.86 -6.30 -16.19
N PRO A 60 3.05 -6.73 -16.64
CA PRO A 60 3.23 -7.23 -18.01
C PRO A 60 2.88 -8.72 -18.19
N PHE A 61 2.44 -9.39 -17.14
CA PHE A 61 2.20 -10.82 -17.14
C PHE A 61 0.71 -11.15 -17.05
N ASP A 62 0.27 -12.21 -17.72
CA ASP A 62 -1.12 -12.68 -17.68
C ASP A 62 -1.49 -13.25 -16.30
N GLU A 63 -0.56 -13.96 -15.67
CA GLU A 63 -0.72 -14.51 -14.33
C GLU A 63 0.54 -14.25 -13.50
N SER A 64 0.40 -13.62 -12.34
CA SER A 64 1.57 -13.24 -11.54
C SER A 64 1.27 -12.93 -10.09
N VAL A 65 2.32 -12.92 -9.30
CA VAL A 65 2.35 -12.41 -7.92
C VAL A 65 3.31 -11.23 -7.86
N TYR A 66 2.78 -10.03 -7.59
CA TYR A 66 3.60 -8.89 -7.22
C TYR A 66 3.92 -8.95 -5.73
N VAL A 67 5.18 -8.76 -5.39
CA VAL A 67 5.64 -8.67 -4.00
C VAL A 67 6.48 -7.41 -3.85
N ASP A 68 6.06 -6.49 -2.96
CA ASP A 68 6.90 -5.33 -2.62
C ASP A 68 8.29 -5.80 -2.18
N ALA A 69 9.35 -5.10 -2.59
CA ALA A 69 10.71 -5.47 -2.24
C ALA A 69 10.95 -5.58 -0.72
N SER A 70 10.20 -4.83 0.08
CA SER A 70 10.19 -4.95 1.55
C SER A 70 9.59 -6.26 2.07
N ARG A 71 8.96 -7.07 1.22
CA ARG A 71 8.29 -8.33 1.57
C ARG A 71 8.93 -9.58 0.95
N LEU A 72 10.05 -9.43 0.26
CA LEU A 72 10.75 -10.54 -0.42
C LEU A 72 11.21 -11.66 0.54
N HIS A 73 11.40 -11.35 1.81
CA HIS A 73 11.73 -12.33 2.85
C HIS A 73 10.61 -13.35 3.12
N LEU A 74 9.37 -13.06 2.69
CA LEU A 74 8.23 -13.99 2.83
C LEU A 74 8.26 -15.12 1.79
N LEU A 75 9.10 -14.99 0.76
CA LEU A 75 9.18 -15.94 -0.33
C LEU A 75 9.80 -17.27 0.14
N ASN A 76 8.94 -18.25 0.39
CA ASN A 76 9.27 -19.62 0.71
C ASN A 76 8.29 -20.57 0.02
N ASP A 77 8.49 -21.87 0.11
CA ASP A 77 7.65 -22.87 -0.57
C ASP A 77 6.17 -22.79 -0.12
N SER A 78 5.92 -22.50 1.15
CA SER A 78 4.55 -22.33 1.66
C SER A 78 3.86 -21.11 1.07
N PHE A 79 4.60 -20.01 0.86
CA PHE A 79 4.08 -18.82 0.19
C PHE A 79 3.73 -19.12 -1.26
N ILE A 80 4.60 -19.81 -2.00
CA ILE A 80 4.37 -20.23 -3.38
C ILE A 80 3.10 -21.08 -3.47
N GLY A 81 3.00 -22.13 -2.64
CA GLY A 81 1.85 -23.01 -2.62
C GLY A 81 0.53 -22.31 -2.31
N LEU A 82 0.54 -21.33 -1.40
CA LEU A 82 -0.66 -20.53 -1.11
C LEU A 82 -1.03 -19.62 -2.30
N CYS A 83 -0.07 -18.97 -2.93
CA CYS A 83 -0.34 -18.13 -4.11
C CYS A 83 -0.95 -18.95 -5.26
N GLU A 84 -0.45 -20.16 -5.50
CA GLU A 84 -1.02 -21.08 -6.51
C GLU A 84 -2.43 -21.53 -6.13
N ALA A 85 -2.71 -21.78 -4.84
CA ALA A 85 -4.04 -22.12 -4.38
C ALA A 85 -5.02 -20.95 -4.61
N ILE A 86 -4.62 -19.73 -4.29
CA ILE A 86 -5.43 -18.53 -4.52
C ILE A 86 -5.71 -18.33 -6.01
N LEU A 87 -4.70 -18.46 -6.87
CA LEU A 87 -4.88 -18.31 -8.32
C LEU A 87 -5.81 -19.37 -8.95
N ARG A 88 -6.01 -20.51 -8.32
CA ARG A 88 -7.02 -21.50 -8.76
C ARG A 88 -8.45 -21.06 -8.47
N GLU A 89 -8.64 -20.28 -7.42
CA GLU A 89 -9.98 -19.91 -6.93
C GLU A 89 -10.41 -18.50 -7.37
N THR A 90 -9.46 -17.58 -7.56
CA THR A 90 -9.77 -16.19 -7.89
C THR A 90 -8.85 -15.60 -8.94
N ASP A 91 -9.37 -14.64 -9.71
CA ASP A 91 -8.60 -13.90 -10.70
C ASP A 91 -7.85 -12.71 -10.09
N PHE A 92 -8.25 -12.26 -8.91
CA PHE A 92 -7.59 -11.15 -8.24
C PHE A 92 -7.69 -11.27 -6.72
N PHE A 93 -6.54 -11.22 -6.06
CA PHE A 93 -6.46 -11.21 -4.60
C PHE A 93 -5.60 -10.05 -4.12
N VAL A 94 -6.09 -9.35 -3.10
CA VAL A 94 -5.38 -8.28 -2.41
C VAL A 94 -5.69 -8.33 -0.92
N MET A 95 -4.68 -8.11 -0.08
CA MET A 95 -4.89 -8.07 1.36
C MET A 95 -5.66 -6.81 1.79
N GLN A 96 -6.52 -6.95 2.79
CA GLN A 96 -7.14 -5.82 3.48
C GLN A 96 -6.16 -5.25 4.50
N HIS A 97 -6.10 -3.93 4.60
CA HIS A 97 -5.26 -3.26 5.58
C HIS A 97 -5.76 -3.55 7.01
N PRO A 98 -4.91 -3.99 7.95
CA PRO A 98 -5.35 -4.49 9.25
C PRO A 98 -5.86 -3.40 10.21
N HIS A 99 -5.64 -2.13 9.91
CA HIS A 99 -5.91 -1.02 10.82
C HIS A 99 -6.71 0.14 10.24
N LYS A 100 -6.81 0.22 8.92
CA LYS A 100 -7.51 1.29 8.24
C LYS A 100 -8.73 0.72 7.54
N HIS A 101 -9.87 1.31 7.81
CA HIS A 101 -11.13 0.78 7.30
C HIS A 101 -11.97 1.83 6.56
N THR A 102 -11.54 3.12 6.58
CA THR A 102 -12.29 4.20 5.97
C THR A 102 -11.42 5.06 5.06
N TYR A 103 -12.08 5.71 4.10
CA TYR A 103 -11.45 6.68 3.20
C TYR A 103 -10.79 7.82 3.97
N LEU A 104 -11.47 8.34 5.00
CA LEU A 104 -10.96 9.45 5.80
C LEU A 104 -9.69 9.08 6.57
N GLU A 105 -9.59 7.85 7.09
CA GLU A 105 -8.38 7.34 7.77
C GLU A 105 -7.18 7.30 6.84
N GLU A 106 -7.39 6.83 5.60
CA GLU A 106 -6.33 6.77 4.62
C GLU A 106 -5.84 8.18 4.24
N CYS A 107 -6.76 9.12 3.98
CA CYS A 107 -6.42 10.51 3.68
C CYS A 107 -5.70 11.20 4.86
N ALA A 108 -6.17 10.97 6.08
CA ALA A 108 -5.56 11.53 7.28
C ALA A 108 -4.11 11.07 7.45
N GLU A 109 -3.82 9.79 7.21
CA GLU A 109 -2.46 9.29 7.26
C GLU A 109 -1.58 9.89 6.17
N TYR A 110 -2.08 10.03 4.95
CA TYR A 110 -1.32 10.61 3.84
C TYR A 110 -0.89 12.04 4.16
N PHE A 111 -1.82 12.84 4.64
CA PHE A 111 -1.54 14.21 5.03
C PHE A 111 -0.60 14.28 6.25
N SER A 112 -0.87 13.54 7.33
CA SER A 112 -0.07 13.63 8.55
C SER A 112 1.39 13.21 8.36
N ARG A 113 1.63 12.30 7.41
CA ARG A 113 2.99 11.86 7.04
C ARG A 113 3.68 12.76 6.01
N GLY A 114 2.98 13.77 5.50
CA GLY A 114 3.49 14.61 4.43
C GLY A 114 3.70 13.88 3.10
N TRP A 115 2.91 12.85 2.85
CA TRP A 115 2.96 12.12 1.58
C TRP A 115 2.14 12.79 0.49
N VAL A 116 1.06 13.44 0.88
CA VAL A 116 0.18 14.19 -0.03
C VAL A 116 -0.30 15.44 0.72
N ASP A 117 -0.30 16.60 0.07
CA ASP A 117 -0.79 17.84 0.64
C ASP A 117 -2.32 17.90 0.70
N GLU A 118 -2.83 18.82 1.52
CA GLU A 118 -4.26 19.00 1.76
C GLU A 118 -5.03 19.31 0.47
N LYS A 119 -4.48 20.20 -0.37
CA LYS A 119 -5.14 20.64 -1.62
C LYS A 119 -5.34 19.46 -2.56
N THR A 120 -4.29 18.68 -2.80
CA THR A 120 -4.33 17.48 -3.64
C THR A 120 -5.37 16.47 -3.14
N LEU A 121 -5.45 16.24 -1.82
CA LEU A 121 -6.43 15.31 -1.24
C LEU A 121 -7.87 15.81 -1.39
N ILE A 122 -8.11 17.11 -1.27
CA ILE A 122 -9.43 17.71 -1.47
C ILE A 122 -9.84 17.57 -2.95
N GLU A 123 -9.01 18.04 -3.88
CA GLU A 123 -9.27 17.98 -5.32
C GLU A 123 -9.50 16.54 -5.78
N PHE A 124 -8.67 15.62 -5.34
CA PHE A 124 -8.83 14.19 -5.62
C PHE A 124 -10.17 13.64 -5.09
N THR A 125 -10.56 14.04 -3.86
CA THR A 125 -11.83 13.60 -3.25
C THR A 125 -13.04 14.14 -4.04
N GLU A 126 -12.97 15.36 -4.52
CA GLU A 126 -14.04 15.94 -5.34
C GLU A 126 -14.16 15.23 -6.68
N GLU A 127 -13.04 14.98 -7.38
CA GLU A 127 -13.05 14.24 -8.65
C GLU A 127 -13.62 12.82 -8.49
N ILE A 128 -13.22 12.07 -7.47
CA ILE A 128 -13.76 10.72 -7.26
C ILE A 128 -15.25 10.73 -6.84
N LYS A 129 -15.71 11.76 -6.15
CA LYS A 129 -17.14 11.95 -5.89
C LYS A 129 -17.93 12.12 -7.17
N GLU A 130 -17.43 12.95 -8.10
CA GLU A 130 -18.03 13.16 -9.42
C GLU A 130 -18.04 11.89 -10.27
N SER A 131 -17.04 11.01 -10.12
CA SER A 131 -17.00 9.71 -10.80
C SER A 131 -18.08 8.72 -10.33
N GLY A 132 -18.82 9.03 -9.28
CA GLY A 132 -19.85 8.18 -8.70
C GLY A 132 -19.33 7.16 -7.67
N PHE A 133 -18.09 7.29 -7.22
CA PHE A 133 -17.52 6.48 -6.18
C PHE A 133 -18.34 6.54 -4.88
N LYS A 134 -18.47 5.40 -4.21
CA LYS A 134 -19.25 5.27 -2.97
C LYS A 134 -18.30 5.17 -1.77
N PHE A 135 -18.06 6.28 -1.09
CA PHE A 135 -17.12 6.38 0.04
C PHE A 135 -17.44 5.44 1.21
N ASN A 136 -18.71 5.14 1.44
CA ASN A 136 -19.15 4.18 2.45
C ASN A 136 -18.88 2.71 2.07
N LYS A 137 -18.45 2.45 0.84
CA LYS A 137 -18.00 1.15 0.34
C LYS A 137 -16.49 1.13 0.10
N PHE A 138 -15.76 2.05 0.71
CA PHE A 138 -14.31 2.08 0.60
C PHE A 138 -13.70 0.78 1.13
N PHE A 139 -12.84 0.19 0.33
CA PHE A 139 -11.99 -0.92 0.71
C PHE A 139 -10.58 -0.38 0.93
N SER A 140 -10.00 -0.59 2.10
CA SER A 140 -8.62 -0.18 2.39
C SER A 140 -7.66 -1.32 2.05
N PRO A 141 -6.97 -1.25 0.90
CA PRO A 141 -6.07 -2.31 0.46
C PRO A 141 -4.69 -2.21 1.13
N MET A 142 -4.05 -3.33 1.31
CA MET A 142 -2.61 -3.42 1.57
C MET A 142 -1.92 -3.96 0.32
N CYS A 143 -1.57 -3.08 -0.61
CA CYS A 143 -1.04 -3.42 -1.93
C CYS A 143 0.43 -3.90 -1.92
N THR A 144 0.92 -4.49 -0.84
CA THR A 144 2.30 -5.00 -0.76
C THR A 144 2.47 -6.38 -1.39
N ILE A 145 1.38 -7.12 -1.53
CA ILE A 145 1.29 -8.38 -2.26
C ILE A 145 0.01 -8.32 -3.09
N LEU A 146 0.12 -8.62 -4.39
CA LEU A 146 -1.01 -8.72 -5.32
C LEU A 146 -0.88 -10.05 -6.05
N ILE A 147 -1.87 -10.92 -5.93
CA ILE A 147 -1.93 -12.19 -6.63
C ILE A 147 -3.02 -12.06 -7.68
N ARG A 148 -2.67 -12.19 -8.97
CA ARG A 148 -3.62 -11.83 -10.02
C ARG A 148 -3.40 -12.53 -11.35
N ARG A 149 -4.51 -12.78 -12.04
CA ARG A 149 -4.57 -12.78 -13.49
C ARG A 149 -4.70 -11.34 -13.96
N ASN A 150 -4.10 -11.02 -15.11
CA ASN A 150 -4.04 -9.62 -15.54
C ASN A 150 -5.44 -9.04 -15.79
N GLN A 151 -5.68 -7.90 -15.17
CA GLN A 151 -6.94 -7.16 -15.21
C GLN A 151 -6.67 -5.82 -15.90
N TRP A 152 -6.45 -5.81 -17.21
CA TRP A 152 -6.04 -4.63 -17.98
C TRP A 152 -6.90 -3.40 -17.68
N HIS A 153 -8.23 -3.56 -17.68
CA HIS A 153 -9.14 -2.46 -17.39
C HIS A 153 -9.00 -1.91 -15.96
N LEU A 154 -8.77 -2.77 -14.98
CA LEU A 154 -8.47 -2.32 -13.61
C LEU A 154 -7.12 -1.59 -13.56
N ASN A 155 -6.10 -2.10 -14.24
CA ASN A 155 -4.77 -1.51 -14.24
C ASN A 155 -4.78 -0.11 -14.86
N ASP A 156 -5.46 0.07 -15.99
CA ASP A 156 -5.60 1.37 -16.66
C ASP A 156 -6.32 2.38 -15.74
N LEU A 157 -7.47 2.02 -15.19
CA LEU A 157 -8.18 2.87 -14.24
C LEU A 157 -7.34 3.18 -12.99
N TRP A 158 -6.61 2.19 -12.48
CA TRP A 158 -5.77 2.41 -11.30
C TRP A 158 -4.63 3.38 -11.59
N TRP A 159 -3.98 3.25 -12.74
CA TRP A 159 -2.94 4.19 -13.15
C TRP A 159 -3.47 5.60 -13.36
N ASP A 160 -4.61 5.75 -14.04
CA ASP A 160 -5.26 7.05 -14.27
C ASP A 160 -5.60 7.76 -12.94
N TRP A 161 -6.16 7.04 -11.98
CA TRP A 161 -6.44 7.59 -10.66
C TRP A 161 -5.18 7.81 -9.82
N TYR A 162 -4.16 6.97 -9.99
CA TYR A 162 -2.88 7.14 -9.29
C TYR A 162 -2.18 8.43 -9.69
N VAL A 163 -2.12 8.78 -10.95
CA VAL A 163 -1.45 10.01 -11.40
C VAL A 163 -2.16 11.29 -10.94
N LYS A 164 -3.44 11.22 -10.60
CA LYS A 164 -4.24 12.33 -10.04
C LYS A 164 -4.09 12.41 -8.51
N GLY A 165 -4.11 11.31 -7.81
CA GLY A 165 -4.19 11.23 -6.34
C GLY A 165 -2.86 11.30 -5.60
N GLY A 166 -1.76 11.54 -6.28
CA GLY A 166 -0.43 11.66 -5.65
C GLY A 166 0.37 10.36 -5.64
N ILE A 167 1.25 10.20 -4.67
CA ILE A 167 2.32 9.19 -4.69
C ILE A 167 1.98 7.84 -4.05
N ARG A 168 0.80 7.73 -3.44
CA ARG A 168 0.36 6.52 -2.74
C ARG A 168 -0.72 5.81 -3.52
N ASP A 169 -0.61 4.50 -3.58
CA ASP A 169 -1.39 3.65 -4.46
C ASP A 169 -2.72 3.13 -3.85
N GLN A 170 -2.88 3.20 -2.52
CA GLN A 170 -4.04 2.59 -1.87
C GLN A 170 -5.38 3.30 -2.16
N LEU A 171 -5.41 4.66 -2.12
CA LEU A 171 -6.63 5.41 -2.43
C LEU A 171 -7.07 5.19 -3.88
N SER A 172 -6.14 5.37 -4.82
CA SER A 172 -6.40 5.20 -6.25
C SER A 172 -6.82 3.77 -6.62
N PHE A 173 -6.21 2.76 -5.95
CA PHE A 173 -6.61 1.37 -6.14
C PHE A 173 -8.07 1.14 -5.74
N SER A 174 -8.49 1.63 -4.57
CA SER A 174 -9.86 1.47 -4.09
C SER A 174 -10.89 2.11 -5.04
N VAL A 175 -10.53 3.26 -5.60
CA VAL A 175 -11.37 3.93 -6.62
C VAL A 175 -11.46 3.08 -7.89
N ALA A 176 -10.31 2.67 -8.42
CA ALA A 176 -10.26 1.85 -9.62
C ALA A 176 -11.00 0.52 -9.46
N LEU A 177 -10.83 -0.15 -8.31
CA LEU A 177 -11.49 -1.41 -8.01
C LEU A 177 -13.02 -1.27 -8.01
N GLN A 178 -13.54 -0.21 -7.40
CA GLN A 178 -14.98 0.03 -7.37
C GLN A 178 -15.54 0.41 -8.75
N LEU A 179 -14.83 1.25 -9.51
CA LEU A 179 -15.25 1.71 -10.82
C LEU A 179 -15.13 0.63 -11.90
N SER A 180 -14.09 -0.18 -11.86
CA SER A 180 -13.92 -1.32 -12.79
C SER A 180 -14.91 -2.46 -12.53
N LYS A 181 -15.50 -2.51 -11.33
CA LYS A 181 -16.33 -3.63 -10.87
C LYS A 181 -15.59 -4.98 -10.90
N THR A 182 -14.27 -4.95 -10.82
CA THR A 182 -13.45 -6.16 -10.78
C THR A 182 -13.80 -6.98 -9.54
N LYS A 183 -14.06 -8.26 -9.73
CA LYS A 183 -14.24 -9.21 -8.62
C LYS A 183 -12.87 -9.51 -8.02
N PHE A 184 -12.80 -9.59 -6.70
CA PHE A 184 -11.57 -9.90 -5.98
C PHE A 184 -11.88 -10.64 -4.70
N ASP A 185 -10.90 -11.40 -4.24
CA ASP A 185 -10.87 -11.99 -2.91
C ASP A 185 -9.89 -11.26 -2.02
N THR A 186 -10.12 -11.35 -0.72
CA THR A 186 -9.31 -10.65 0.28
C THR A 186 -9.20 -11.45 1.55
N ASP A 187 -8.09 -11.23 2.27
CA ASP A 187 -7.89 -11.69 3.63
C ASP A 187 -7.31 -10.52 4.46
N ASP A 188 -7.49 -10.56 5.77
CA ASP A 188 -6.81 -9.61 6.66
C ASP A 188 -5.29 -9.76 6.52
N ALA A 189 -4.60 -8.65 6.30
CA ALA A 189 -3.17 -8.70 6.00
C ALA A 189 -2.35 -9.29 7.14
N ARG A 190 -2.75 -9.11 8.41
CA ARG A 190 -2.06 -9.72 9.55
C ARG A 190 -2.23 -11.23 9.53
N SER A 191 -3.47 -11.70 9.33
CA SER A 191 -3.77 -13.13 9.24
C SER A 191 -3.03 -13.78 8.08
N PHE A 192 -2.97 -13.11 6.93
CA PHE A 192 -2.23 -13.59 5.76
C PHE A 192 -0.73 -13.67 6.03
N LEU A 193 -0.10 -12.58 6.50
CA LEU A 193 1.34 -12.49 6.70
C LEU A 193 1.85 -13.40 7.82
N ASN A 194 1.09 -13.55 8.90
CA ASN A 194 1.46 -14.43 10.03
C ASN A 194 1.62 -15.91 9.64
N ARG A 195 1.09 -16.33 8.49
CA ARG A 195 1.31 -17.69 7.97
C ARG A 195 2.77 -17.94 7.55
N PHE A 196 3.58 -16.90 7.37
CA PHE A 196 4.93 -16.97 6.80
C PHE A 196 6.02 -16.39 7.72
N THR A 197 5.66 -15.84 8.87
CA THR A 197 6.60 -15.08 9.71
C THR A 197 6.98 -15.77 11.01
N ASP A 198 6.66 -17.05 11.20
CA ASP A 198 6.94 -17.84 12.42
C ASP A 198 6.60 -17.10 13.75
N GLY A 199 5.58 -16.23 13.69
CA GLY A 199 5.15 -15.42 14.83
C GLY A 199 5.97 -14.15 15.10
N GLU A 200 6.94 -13.81 14.25
CA GLU A 200 7.62 -12.52 14.31
C GLU A 200 6.63 -11.38 14.01
N PRO A 201 6.44 -10.44 14.92
CA PRO A 201 5.48 -9.36 14.72
C PRO A 201 5.94 -8.41 13.59
N ASP A 202 5.00 -7.93 12.82
CA ASP A 202 5.14 -6.95 11.71
C ASP A 202 6.05 -5.74 12.02
N GLY A 203 6.40 -5.51 13.30
CA GLY A 203 7.20 -4.37 13.76
C GLY A 203 8.69 -4.40 13.39
N VAL A 204 9.25 -5.53 13.01
CA VAL A 204 10.69 -5.66 12.69
C VAL A 204 11.03 -4.99 11.36
N TRP A 205 10.11 -4.96 10.42
CA TRP A 205 10.29 -4.48 9.05
C TRP A 205 10.42 -2.97 8.91
N TRP A 206 9.89 -2.22 9.88
CA TRP A 206 9.94 -0.77 9.87
C TRP A 206 11.29 -0.19 10.31
N LYS A 207 12.13 -1.00 10.94
CA LYS A 207 13.41 -0.54 11.52
C LYS A 207 14.48 -0.21 10.48
N ASN A 208 14.41 -0.78 9.29
CA ASN A 208 15.42 -0.62 8.24
C ASN A 208 15.00 0.31 7.10
N ARG A 209 13.86 0.99 7.17
CA ARG A 209 13.50 2.01 6.20
C ARG A 209 14.34 3.27 6.45
N THR A 210 15.37 3.44 5.67
CA THR A 210 16.06 4.73 5.50
C THR A 210 15.16 5.63 4.66
N GLY A 211 14.48 6.58 5.32
CA GLY A 211 13.77 7.66 4.67
C GLY A 211 12.28 7.44 4.46
N ASP A 212 11.46 8.01 5.32
CA ASP A 212 10.10 8.39 4.93
C ASP A 212 10.26 9.55 3.92
N TYR A 213 9.92 9.28 2.65
CA TYR A 213 9.86 10.33 1.65
C TYR A 213 8.75 11.30 2.03
N LYS A 214 9.13 12.51 2.43
CA LYS A 214 8.20 13.61 2.63
C LYS A 214 8.15 14.43 1.34
N TYR A 215 6.96 14.68 0.83
CA TYR A 215 6.73 15.55 -0.32
C TYR A 215 6.17 16.92 0.08
N CYS A 216 5.65 17.01 1.30
CA CYS A 216 5.14 18.24 1.89
C CYS A 216 5.35 18.19 3.40
N GLU A 217 5.07 19.30 4.10
CA GLU A 217 4.97 19.28 5.55
C GLU A 217 3.69 18.55 5.96
N GLY A 218 3.84 17.47 6.73
CA GLY A 218 2.72 16.80 7.38
C GLY A 218 2.22 17.63 8.57
N GLY A 219 0.96 17.41 8.92
CA GLY A 219 0.33 18.16 10.01
C GLY A 219 -0.77 17.39 10.74
N ASP A 220 -1.47 18.10 11.61
CA ASP A 220 -2.70 17.62 12.23
C ASP A 220 -3.79 17.47 11.16
N PRO A 221 -4.32 16.26 10.94
CA PRO A 221 -5.31 16.01 9.90
C PRO A 221 -6.74 16.44 10.28
N SER A 222 -7.00 16.94 11.48
CA SER A 222 -8.35 17.21 11.98
C SER A 222 -9.14 18.15 11.05
N HIS A 223 -8.49 19.23 10.61
CA HIS A 223 -9.11 20.18 9.67
C HIS A 223 -9.40 19.55 8.31
N LEU A 224 -8.46 18.76 7.78
CA LEU A 224 -8.64 18.03 6.53
C LEU A 224 -9.81 17.04 6.63
N VAL A 225 -9.85 16.24 7.70
CA VAL A 225 -10.93 15.26 7.93
C VAL A 225 -12.29 15.96 8.00
N ASP A 226 -12.36 17.15 8.60
CA ASP A 226 -13.58 17.96 8.64
C ASP A 226 -14.06 18.38 7.24
N LYS A 227 -13.14 18.83 6.39
CA LYS A 227 -13.45 19.18 5.01
C LYS A 227 -13.89 17.94 4.21
N LEU A 228 -13.11 16.86 4.27
CA LEU A 228 -13.40 15.64 3.54
C LEU A 228 -14.70 14.98 4.00
N SER A 229 -15.04 15.04 5.29
CA SER A 229 -16.33 14.58 5.82
C SER A 229 -17.51 15.27 5.16
N LYS A 230 -17.43 16.59 4.95
CA LYS A 230 -18.46 17.37 4.24
C LYS A 230 -18.59 16.99 2.76
N ILE A 231 -17.45 16.75 2.10
CA ILE A 231 -17.45 16.34 0.68
C ILE A 231 -18.03 14.94 0.51
N THR A 232 -17.59 13.99 1.34
CA THR A 232 -17.90 12.56 1.21
C THR A 232 -19.26 12.17 1.83
N GLY A 233 -19.78 12.98 2.74
CA GLY A 233 -20.96 12.65 3.57
C GLY A 233 -20.67 11.59 4.65
N LEU A 234 -19.42 11.20 4.87
CA LEU A 234 -19.04 10.28 5.91
C LEU A 234 -19.07 10.94 7.29
N ASN A 235 -19.58 10.23 8.30
CA ASN A 235 -19.59 10.71 9.68
C ASN A 235 -18.18 10.75 10.25
N LYS A 236 -17.88 11.79 11.03
CA LYS A 236 -16.62 12.00 11.78
C LYS A 236 -16.47 11.07 12.99
N THR A 237 -17.16 9.95 13.06
CA THR A 237 -17.06 9.02 14.22
C THR A 237 -15.65 8.46 14.42
N MET A 238 -14.71 8.90 13.62
CA MET A 238 -13.32 8.58 13.70
C MET A 238 -12.66 9.31 14.85
N ARG A 239 -12.39 8.58 15.89
CA ARG A 239 -11.60 9.06 17.01
C ARG A 239 -10.13 8.78 16.73
N TYR A 240 -9.46 9.69 16.04
CA TYR A 240 -8.01 9.60 15.91
C TYR A 240 -7.34 9.72 17.27
N ARG A 241 -6.46 8.80 17.58
CA ARG A 241 -5.37 9.10 18.51
C ARG A 241 -4.16 9.47 17.68
N ALA A 242 -3.79 10.72 17.76
CA ALA A 242 -2.50 11.14 17.33
C ALA A 242 -1.49 10.84 18.44
N ALA A 243 -0.39 10.23 18.09
CA ALA A 243 0.76 10.12 18.95
C ALA A 243 1.96 10.73 18.24
N ARG A 244 2.78 11.44 18.99
CA ARG A 244 4.01 12.03 18.47
C ARG A 244 5.19 11.22 18.97
N LEU A 245 6.09 10.83 18.07
CA LEU A 245 7.37 10.27 18.48
C LEU A 245 8.16 11.32 19.24
N LYS A 246 8.44 11.09 20.51
CA LYS A 246 9.17 12.03 21.38
C LYS A 246 10.53 12.45 20.80
N LYS A 247 11.21 11.53 20.13
CA LYS A 247 12.55 11.76 19.58
C LYS A 247 12.57 12.57 18.28
N THR A 248 11.56 12.46 17.44
CA THR A 248 11.54 13.06 16.07
C THR A 248 10.42 14.06 15.88
N GLY A 249 9.48 14.17 16.80
CA GLY A 249 8.26 14.99 16.66
C GLY A 249 7.29 14.46 15.59
N GLN A 250 7.56 13.29 14.99
CA GLN A 250 6.74 12.72 13.92
C GLN A 250 5.36 12.34 14.46
N LEU A 251 4.31 12.78 13.78
CA LEU A 251 2.92 12.43 14.10
C LEU A 251 2.62 11.01 13.62
N ILE A 252 2.05 10.18 14.50
CA ILE A 252 1.58 8.83 14.21
C ILE A 252 0.08 8.78 14.50
N LEU A 253 -0.70 8.34 13.54
CA LEU A 253 -2.12 8.09 13.71
C LEU A 253 -2.37 6.59 13.85
N GLY A 254 -3.25 6.21 14.75
CA GLY A 254 -3.59 4.80 14.96
C GLY A 254 -4.92 4.59 15.67
N ASP A 255 -5.46 3.38 15.55
CA ASP A 255 -6.66 2.96 16.28
C ASP A 255 -6.40 3.03 17.79
N ARG A 256 -7.33 3.68 18.50
CA ARG A 256 -7.22 4.00 19.94
C ARG A 256 -6.99 2.79 20.85
N SER A 257 -7.43 1.61 20.44
CA SER A 257 -7.55 0.51 21.40
C SER A 257 -6.33 -0.38 21.52
N LYS A 258 -5.41 -0.40 20.54
CA LYS A 258 -4.43 -1.47 20.42
C LYS A 258 -2.95 -1.04 20.44
N TYR A 259 -2.61 0.22 20.12
CA TYR A 259 -1.22 0.58 19.80
C TYR A 259 -0.58 1.64 20.70
N PHE A 260 -1.38 2.37 21.50
CA PHE A 260 -0.84 3.43 22.36
C PHE A 260 -1.26 3.18 23.79
N THR A 261 -0.36 2.75 24.61
CA THR A 261 -0.54 2.75 26.06
C THR A 261 -0.12 4.10 26.62
N LYS A 262 -0.82 4.55 27.68
CA LYS A 262 -0.53 5.81 28.36
C LYS A 262 0.93 5.93 28.87
N ASN A 263 1.61 4.80 28.93
CA ASN A 263 2.96 4.64 29.46
C ASN A 263 4.00 4.28 28.41
N ASP A 264 3.70 4.47 27.11
CA ASP A 264 4.69 4.20 26.06
C ASP A 264 5.89 5.15 26.18
N PRO A 265 7.11 4.65 26.43
CA PRO A 265 8.27 5.52 26.67
C PRO A 265 8.72 6.30 25.43
N VAL A 266 8.26 5.91 24.24
CA VAL A 266 8.67 6.48 22.96
C VAL A 266 7.63 7.43 22.39
N LEU A 267 6.38 7.36 22.86
CA LEU A 267 5.23 8.09 22.31
C LEU A 267 4.68 9.09 23.29
N GLU A 268 4.32 10.25 22.79
CA GLU A 268 3.51 11.26 23.48
C GLU A 268 2.09 11.19 22.93
N ILE A 269 1.12 10.87 23.78
CA ILE A 269 -0.29 10.80 23.38
C ILE A 269 -0.86 12.20 23.37
N ILE A 270 -1.32 12.65 22.23
CA ILE A 270 -2.03 13.90 22.07
C ILE A 270 -3.51 13.63 22.38
N ASN A 271 -3.98 14.10 23.55
CA ASN A 271 -5.38 14.00 23.95
C ASN A 271 -6.18 15.14 23.29
N GLY A 272 -7.32 14.78 22.69
CA GLY A 272 -8.31 15.80 22.32
C GLY A 272 -8.48 16.04 20.82
N ILE A 273 -7.98 15.18 19.97
CA ILE A 273 -8.29 15.23 18.52
C ILE A 273 -9.42 14.26 18.17
#